data_545bde0cfecf97cc8ff07d574bf58f2e
#
_entry.id   545bde0cfecf97cc8ff07d574bf58f2e
#
_cell.length_a   1.000
_cell.length_b   1.000
_cell.length_c   1.000
_cell.angle_alpha   90.00
_cell.angle_beta   90.00
_cell.angle_gamma   90.00
#
_symmetry.space_group_name_H-M   'P 1'
#
loop_
_entity.id
_entity.type
_entity.pdbx_description
1 polymer ?
#
loop_
_entity_poly.entity_id
_entity_poly.type
_entity_poly.pdbx_seq_one_letter_code
_entity_poly.pdbx_strand_id
1 'polypeptide(L)'
;MIRMAIVEDEQQYAKQLREYVDRFSQQLGESFDVTEYSDGDGLVEGFHAQFDIILMDVEMPFLDGMTAAELIRRTDPQVVIIFITNMAQYAIRGYAVDALDYVLKPVSYFAFSQRLERALSALQAKKDRL
;
A
#
# COMPACT_ATOMS: atom_id res chain seq x y z
N MET A 1 16.15 2.39 -4.75
CA MET A 1 15.04 3.16 -4.19
C MET A 1 13.72 2.43 -4.40
N ILE A 2 12.92 2.32 -3.36
CA ILE A 2 11.65 1.60 -3.40
C ILE A 2 10.54 2.57 -3.80
N ARG A 3 9.78 2.22 -4.83
CA ARG A 3 8.69 3.06 -5.35
C ARG A 3 7.40 2.68 -4.64
N MET A 4 6.79 3.65 -3.96
CA MET A 4 5.63 3.43 -3.13
C MET A 4 4.48 4.36 -3.51
N ALA A 5 3.26 3.84 -3.55
CA ALA A 5 2.05 4.65 -3.63
C ALA A 5 1.33 4.65 -2.28
N ILE A 6 0.86 5.81 -1.86
CA ILE A 6 -0.05 5.94 -0.72
C ILE A 6 -1.37 6.46 -1.29
N VAL A 7 -2.43 5.68 -1.12
CA VAL A 7 -3.76 5.99 -1.67
C VAL A 7 -4.73 6.16 -0.52
N GLU A 8 -5.06 7.40 -0.19
CA GLU A 8 -5.84 7.75 0.99
C GLU A 8 -6.57 9.08 0.73
N ASP A 9 -7.89 9.09 0.91
CA ASP A 9 -8.70 10.29 0.67
C ASP A 9 -8.71 11.27 1.85
N GLU A 10 -8.43 10.81 3.06
CA GLU A 10 -8.35 11.67 4.25
C GLU A 10 -6.94 12.20 4.44
N GLN A 11 -6.76 13.51 4.28
CA GLN A 11 -5.43 14.12 4.30
C GLN A 11 -4.68 13.87 5.60
N GLN A 12 -5.36 13.84 6.74
CA GLN A 12 -4.68 13.60 8.02
C GLN A 12 -4.08 12.20 8.10
N TYR A 13 -4.74 11.20 7.54
CA TYR A 13 -4.20 9.84 7.49
C TYR A 13 -3.09 9.71 6.46
N ALA A 14 -3.25 10.34 5.30
CA ALA A 14 -2.19 10.38 4.29
C ALA A 14 -0.91 10.98 4.87
N LYS A 15 -1.04 12.08 5.60
CA LYS A 15 0.08 12.74 6.27
C LYS A 15 0.72 11.83 7.31
N GLN A 16 -0.08 11.15 8.12
CA GLN A 16 0.43 10.23 9.13
C GLN A 16 1.21 9.09 8.49
N LEU A 17 0.68 8.48 7.42
CA LEU A 17 1.38 7.40 6.72
C LEU A 17 2.68 7.89 6.13
N ARG A 18 2.69 9.10 5.55
CA ARG A 18 3.91 9.70 5.01
C ARG A 18 4.96 9.90 6.10
N GLU A 19 4.55 10.41 7.25
CA GLU A 19 5.45 10.59 8.39
C GLU A 19 6.01 9.26 8.87
N TYR A 20 5.20 8.21 8.89
CA TYR A 20 5.64 6.86 9.26
C TYR A 20 6.67 6.32 8.27
N VAL A 21 6.45 6.52 6.98
CA VAL A 21 7.41 6.10 5.95
C VAL A 21 8.73 6.84 6.11
N ASP A 22 8.69 8.15 6.35
CA ASP A 22 9.89 8.95 6.54
C ASP A 22 10.67 8.50 7.77
N ARG A 23 9.98 8.22 8.87
CA ARG A 23 10.59 7.72 10.10
C ARG A 23 11.24 6.36 9.89
N PHE A 24 10.55 5.47 9.20
CA PHE A 24 11.06 4.15 8.86
C PHE A 24 12.32 4.26 8.00
N SER A 25 12.28 5.13 7.00
CA SER A 25 13.40 5.40 6.11
C SER A 25 14.64 5.82 6.89
N GLN A 26 14.48 6.74 7.84
CA GLN A 26 15.58 7.22 8.67
C GLN A 26 16.14 6.14 9.60
N GLN A 27 15.27 5.33 10.16
CA GLN A 27 15.68 4.31 11.13
C GLN A 27 16.39 3.12 10.48
N LEU A 28 15.95 2.70 9.30
CA LEU A 28 16.47 1.49 8.67
C LEU A 28 17.34 1.75 7.44
N GLY A 29 17.52 3.00 7.07
CA GLY A 29 18.41 3.35 5.96
C GLY A 29 17.84 3.00 4.59
N GLU A 30 16.52 2.78 4.47
CA GLU A 30 15.87 2.52 3.19
C GLU A 30 15.41 3.82 2.56
N SER A 31 15.48 3.90 1.24
CA SER A 31 15.00 5.06 0.49
C SER A 31 13.69 4.73 -0.22
N PHE A 32 12.70 5.62 -0.08
CA PHE A 32 11.40 5.47 -0.71
C PHE A 32 11.12 6.65 -1.63
N ASP A 33 10.63 6.36 -2.82
CA ASP A 33 10.05 7.35 -3.73
C ASP A 33 8.55 7.24 -3.61
N VAL A 34 7.92 8.16 -2.90
CA VAL A 34 6.50 8.09 -2.53
C VAL A 34 5.67 8.98 -3.42
N THR A 35 4.62 8.40 -4.02
CA THR A 35 3.60 9.14 -4.76
C THR A 35 2.28 9.01 -4.00
N GLU A 36 1.60 10.12 -3.77
CA GLU A 36 0.33 10.12 -3.06
C GLU A 36 -0.84 10.34 -4.00
N TYR A 37 -1.89 9.56 -3.79
CA TYR A 37 -3.16 9.70 -4.51
C TYR A 37 -4.28 9.87 -3.50
N SER A 38 -5.25 10.73 -3.82
CA SER A 38 -6.39 10.97 -2.95
C SER A 38 -7.58 10.05 -3.23
N ASP A 39 -7.51 9.25 -4.30
CA ASP A 39 -8.57 8.30 -4.65
C ASP A 39 -8.03 7.15 -5.49
N GLY A 40 -8.89 6.13 -5.68
CA GLY A 40 -8.52 4.96 -6.45
C GLY A 40 -8.38 5.23 -7.94
N ASP A 41 -9.16 6.17 -8.46
CA ASP A 41 -9.09 6.54 -9.87
C ASP A 41 -7.72 7.10 -10.23
N GLY A 42 -7.16 7.95 -9.37
CA GLY A 42 -5.83 8.52 -9.58
C GLY A 42 -4.76 7.44 -9.69
N LEU A 43 -4.85 6.41 -8.86
CA LEU A 43 -3.92 5.29 -8.91
C LEU A 43 -4.09 4.47 -10.18
N VAL A 44 -5.33 4.12 -10.53
CA VAL A 44 -5.61 3.21 -11.65
C VAL A 44 -5.34 3.87 -12.99
N GLU A 45 -5.67 5.15 -13.12
CA GLU A 45 -5.45 5.91 -14.35
C GLU A 45 -3.95 6.02 -14.63
N GLY A 46 -3.54 5.50 -15.76
CA GLY A 46 -2.13 5.52 -16.15
C GLY A 46 -1.23 4.52 -15.40
N PHE A 47 -1.84 3.60 -14.62
CA PHE A 47 -1.04 2.60 -13.92
C PHE A 47 -0.32 1.69 -14.95
N HIS A 48 1.00 1.51 -14.74
CA HIS A 48 1.84 0.73 -15.64
C HIS A 48 2.91 -0.05 -14.85
N ALA A 49 2.51 -0.59 -13.69
CA ALA A 49 3.39 -1.36 -12.81
C ALA A 49 4.61 -0.57 -12.33
N GLN A 50 4.42 0.71 -12.08
CA GLN A 50 5.51 1.61 -11.66
C GLN A 50 5.78 1.59 -10.15
N PHE A 51 5.01 0.84 -9.37
CA PHE A 51 5.17 0.79 -7.91
C PHE A 51 5.61 -0.59 -7.43
N ASP A 52 6.42 -0.61 -6.39
CA ASP A 52 6.83 -1.82 -5.68
C ASP A 52 5.86 -2.15 -4.54
N ILE A 53 5.35 -1.12 -3.88
CA ILE A 53 4.44 -1.25 -2.74
C ILE A 53 3.30 -0.23 -2.90
N ILE A 54 2.07 -0.67 -2.63
CA ILE A 54 0.91 0.20 -2.57
C ILE A 54 0.28 0.08 -1.19
N LEU A 55 0.18 1.21 -0.48
CA LEU A 55 -0.56 1.34 0.78
C LEU A 55 -1.88 2.00 0.43
N MET A 56 -3.01 1.35 0.72
CA MET A 56 -4.28 1.80 0.20
C MET A 56 -5.43 1.60 1.19
N ASP A 57 -6.27 2.63 1.35
CA ASP A 57 -7.54 2.49 2.05
C ASP A 57 -8.56 1.78 1.15
N VAL A 58 -9.50 1.08 1.76
CA VAL A 58 -10.60 0.44 1.04
C VAL A 58 -11.73 1.45 0.78
N GLU A 59 -12.12 2.21 1.81
CA GLU A 59 -13.24 3.14 1.72
C GLU A 59 -12.80 4.48 1.15
N MET A 60 -13.06 4.67 -0.15
CA MET A 60 -12.75 5.89 -0.87
C MET A 60 -13.90 6.24 -1.81
N PRO A 61 -14.12 7.54 -2.12
CA PRO A 61 -15.18 7.94 -3.04
C PRO A 61 -14.93 7.42 -4.46
N PHE A 62 -16.01 7.15 -5.19
CA PHE A 62 -16.05 6.71 -6.58
C PHE A 62 -15.52 5.30 -6.79
N LEU A 63 -14.22 5.07 -6.65
CA LEU A 63 -13.58 3.77 -6.82
C LEU A 63 -12.96 3.34 -5.51
N ASP A 64 -13.52 2.31 -4.87
CA ASP A 64 -12.98 1.81 -3.61
C ASP A 64 -11.67 1.06 -3.81
N GLY A 65 -10.92 0.89 -2.70
CA GLY A 65 -9.59 0.27 -2.76
C GLY A 65 -9.60 -1.18 -3.22
N MET A 66 -10.65 -1.94 -2.90
CA MET A 66 -10.74 -3.33 -3.35
C MET A 66 -10.88 -3.41 -4.86
N THR A 67 -11.76 -2.60 -5.44
CA THR A 67 -11.96 -2.55 -6.88
C THR A 67 -10.70 -2.04 -7.58
N ALA A 68 -10.06 -1.01 -7.00
CA ALA A 68 -8.79 -0.51 -7.53
C ALA A 68 -7.73 -1.61 -7.55
N ALA A 69 -7.62 -2.39 -6.46
CA ALA A 69 -6.67 -3.49 -6.39
C ALA A 69 -6.95 -4.57 -7.43
N GLU A 70 -8.20 -4.89 -7.68
CA GLU A 70 -8.56 -5.87 -8.71
C GLU A 70 -8.09 -5.39 -10.09
N LEU A 71 -8.26 -4.10 -10.38
CA LEU A 71 -7.80 -3.52 -11.65
C LEU A 71 -6.28 -3.50 -11.74
N ILE A 72 -5.60 -3.14 -10.66
CA ILE A 72 -4.13 -3.14 -10.59
C ILE A 72 -3.58 -4.55 -10.85
N ARG A 73 -4.19 -5.57 -10.29
CA ARG A 73 -3.75 -6.96 -10.45
C ARG A 73 -3.82 -7.45 -11.89
N ARG A 74 -4.67 -6.89 -12.71
CA ARG A 74 -4.74 -7.24 -14.13
C ARG A 74 -3.46 -6.81 -14.87
N THR A 75 -2.83 -5.73 -14.43
CA THR A 75 -1.60 -5.20 -15.02
C THR A 75 -0.37 -5.73 -14.30
N ASP A 76 -0.43 -5.84 -12.96
CA ASP A 76 0.73 -6.21 -12.14
C ASP A 76 0.34 -7.23 -11.07
N PRO A 77 0.60 -8.50 -11.30
CA PRO A 77 0.34 -9.53 -10.28
C PRO A 77 1.39 -9.55 -9.16
N GLN A 78 2.46 -8.76 -9.25
CA GLN A 78 3.60 -8.84 -8.34
C GLN A 78 3.66 -7.72 -7.30
N VAL A 79 3.04 -6.56 -7.57
CA VAL A 79 3.13 -5.42 -6.65
C VAL A 79 2.63 -5.82 -5.25
N VAL A 80 3.34 -5.37 -4.22
CA VAL A 80 2.93 -5.61 -2.83
C VAL A 80 1.82 -4.65 -2.47
N ILE A 81 0.66 -5.17 -2.07
CA ILE A 81 -0.48 -4.35 -1.64
C ILE A 81 -0.73 -4.58 -0.16
N ILE A 82 -0.80 -3.49 0.60
CA ILE A 82 -1.20 -3.49 2.01
C ILE A 82 -2.39 -2.56 2.14
N PHE A 83 -3.51 -3.08 2.62
CA PHE A 83 -4.67 -2.26 2.92
C PHE A 83 -4.56 -1.71 4.33
N ILE A 84 -4.84 -0.41 4.50
CA ILE A 84 -4.88 0.27 5.80
C ILE A 84 -6.21 1.00 5.88
N THR A 85 -7.15 0.49 6.65
CA THR A 85 -8.55 0.91 6.56
C THR A 85 -9.31 0.70 7.87
N ASN A 86 -10.47 1.35 7.99
CA ASN A 86 -11.44 1.07 9.06
C ASN A 86 -12.36 -0.11 8.75
N MET A 87 -12.33 -0.63 7.53
CA MET A 87 -13.33 -1.58 7.03
C MET A 87 -12.93 -3.03 7.26
N ALA A 88 -13.15 -3.52 8.48
CA ALA A 88 -12.79 -4.90 8.85
C ALA A 88 -13.51 -5.95 7.99
N GLN A 89 -14.73 -5.67 7.57
CA GLN A 89 -15.57 -6.63 6.85
C GLN A 89 -15.06 -7.00 5.47
N TYR A 90 -14.11 -6.26 4.92
CA TYR A 90 -13.56 -6.55 3.59
C TYR A 90 -12.25 -7.34 3.63
N ALA A 91 -11.79 -7.74 4.82
CA ALA A 91 -10.49 -8.42 4.95
C ALA A 91 -10.41 -9.71 4.12
N ILE A 92 -11.50 -10.47 4.04
CA ILE A 92 -11.55 -11.72 3.26
C ILE A 92 -11.30 -11.44 1.78
N ARG A 93 -11.81 -10.33 1.26
CA ARG A 93 -11.61 -9.95 -0.16
C ARG A 93 -10.14 -9.64 -0.48
N GLY A 94 -9.34 -9.35 0.53
CA GLY A 94 -7.90 -9.15 0.34
C GLY A 94 -7.20 -10.37 -0.23
N TYR A 95 -7.70 -11.58 0.08
CA TYR A 95 -7.15 -12.80 -0.49
C TYR A 95 -7.33 -12.86 -2.00
N ALA A 96 -8.47 -12.37 -2.50
CA ALA A 96 -8.77 -12.40 -3.94
C ALA A 96 -7.82 -11.51 -4.75
N VAL A 97 -7.24 -10.47 -4.13
CA VAL A 97 -6.28 -9.58 -4.78
C VAL A 97 -4.85 -9.84 -4.31
N ASP A 98 -4.64 -10.93 -3.57
CA ASP A 98 -3.33 -11.33 -3.06
C ASP A 98 -2.64 -10.19 -2.29
N ALA A 99 -3.38 -9.52 -1.41
CA ALA A 99 -2.82 -8.50 -0.54
C ALA A 99 -1.88 -9.14 0.47
N LEU A 100 -0.74 -8.50 0.71
CA LEU A 100 0.21 -8.98 1.71
C LEU A 100 -0.36 -8.86 3.12
N ASP A 101 -1.06 -7.76 3.38
CA ASP A 101 -1.61 -7.48 4.70
C ASP A 101 -2.87 -6.65 4.61
N TYR A 102 -3.66 -6.73 5.69
CA TYR A 102 -4.88 -5.95 5.86
C TYR A 102 -4.87 -5.41 7.29
N VAL A 103 -4.65 -4.11 7.45
CA VAL A 103 -4.39 -3.47 8.73
C VAL A 103 -5.53 -2.52 9.05
N LEU A 104 -6.07 -2.61 10.27
CA LEU A 104 -7.15 -1.73 10.71
C LEU A 104 -6.62 -0.44 11.33
N LYS A 105 -7.25 0.67 10.99
CA LYS A 105 -6.99 1.98 11.63
C LYS A 105 -7.61 1.98 13.04
N PRO A 106 -7.02 2.71 13.99
CA PRO A 106 -5.79 3.48 13.88
C PRO A 106 -4.56 2.55 13.94
N VAL A 107 -3.56 2.83 13.14
CA VAL A 107 -2.34 2.03 13.12
C VAL A 107 -1.22 2.79 13.84
N SER A 108 -0.56 2.12 14.80
CA SER A 108 0.62 2.68 15.48
C SER A 108 1.82 2.60 14.56
N TYR A 109 2.83 3.42 14.83
CA TYR A 109 4.08 3.34 14.09
C TYR A 109 4.72 1.96 14.24
N PHE A 110 4.68 1.38 15.44
CA PHE A 110 5.26 0.05 15.68
C PHE A 110 4.61 -1.00 14.77
N ALA A 111 3.28 -1.05 14.74
CA ALA A 111 2.56 -1.99 13.88
C ALA A 111 2.85 -1.72 12.40
N PHE A 112 2.86 -0.45 12.00
CA PHE A 112 3.17 -0.04 10.64
C PHE A 112 4.57 -0.50 10.23
N SER A 113 5.57 -0.27 11.09
CA SER A 113 6.95 -0.62 10.77
C SER A 113 7.13 -2.12 10.57
N GLN A 114 6.44 -2.93 11.37
CA GLN A 114 6.49 -4.39 11.19
C GLN A 114 5.91 -4.83 9.86
N ARG A 115 4.79 -4.22 9.45
CA ARG A 115 4.17 -4.54 8.15
C ARG A 115 5.07 -4.10 7.00
N LEU A 116 5.73 -2.95 7.13
CA LEU A 116 6.62 -2.46 6.09
C LEU A 116 7.88 -3.34 5.99
N GLU A 117 8.43 -3.80 7.11
CA GLU A 117 9.54 -4.77 7.09
C GLU A 117 9.13 -6.05 6.35
N ARG A 118 7.92 -6.51 6.59
CA ARG A 118 7.37 -7.68 5.92
C ARG A 118 7.25 -7.45 4.41
N ALA A 119 6.83 -6.25 4.02
CA ALA A 119 6.76 -5.86 2.62
C ALA A 119 8.14 -5.88 1.95
N LEU A 120 9.15 -5.36 2.63
CA LEU A 120 10.53 -5.38 2.11
C LEU A 120 11.05 -6.80 1.95
N SER A 121 10.75 -7.69 2.90
CA SER A 121 11.10 -9.10 2.80
C SER A 121 10.42 -9.76 1.61
N ALA A 122 9.15 -9.43 1.35
CA ALA A 122 8.41 -9.97 0.20
C ALA A 122 9.03 -9.49 -1.12
N LEU A 123 9.45 -8.23 -1.19
CA LEU A 123 10.13 -7.70 -2.37
C LEU A 123 11.45 -8.41 -2.62
N GLN A 124 12.24 -8.63 -1.58
CA GLN A 124 13.52 -9.33 -1.70
C GLN A 124 13.32 -10.77 -2.17
N ALA A 125 12.31 -11.47 -1.64
CA ALA A 125 12.00 -12.83 -2.07
C ALA A 125 11.63 -12.90 -3.54
N LYS A 126 10.90 -11.90 -4.05
CA LYS A 126 10.54 -11.82 -5.47
C LYS A 126 11.76 -11.60 -6.35
N LYS A 127 12.70 -10.77 -5.92
CA LYS A 127 13.96 -10.55 -6.64
C LYS A 127 14.81 -11.81 -6.69
N ASP A 128 14.84 -12.57 -5.61
CA ASP A 128 15.65 -13.79 -5.51
C ASP A 128 15.12 -14.93 -6.40
N ARG A 129 13.88 -14.83 -6.87
CA ARG A 129 13.30 -15.80 -7.79
C ARG A 129 13.67 -15.55 -9.26
N LEU A 130 14.22 -14.39 -9.53
CA LEU A 130 14.64 -14.02 -10.88
C LEU A 130 16.06 -14.51 -11.15
#